data_37d45b513e1a39a0c6d19719196fd946
#
_entry.id   37d45b513e1a39a0c6d19719196fd946
#
_cell.length_a   1.000
_cell.length_b   1.000
_cell.length_c   1.000
_cell.angle_alpha   90.00
_cell.angle_beta   90.00
_cell.angle_gamma   90.00
#
_symmetry.space_group_name_H-M   'P 1'
#
loop_
_entity.id
_entity.type
_entity.pdbx_description
1 polymer ?
#
loop_
_entity_poly.entity_id
_entity_poly.type
_entity_poly.pdbx_seq_one_letter_code
_entity_poly.pdbx_strand_id
1 'polypeptide(L)'
;RVKAPGGRLNADQLEALGDVLATWSRTDHAHVTTRESIQLHYVPTADTPKAMRRLALAGLTTREACNNTVRNITACSLAGACSREHTDVSAHVDAAVRYFLRNPLNQQMPRKFKISFSGCESDCAQGMLHDLAVIATRRNDAPGFRLLAGGGLGHKPREAIVVAEFVAEHELIPAMEAVIALHEKYADRSKRA
;
A
#
# COMPACT_ATOMS: atom_id res chain seq x y z
N ARG A 1 -7.19 -5.39 -10.85
CA ARG A 1 -6.53 -5.45 -9.54
C ARG A 1 -7.32 -4.63 -8.54
N VAL A 2 -7.59 -5.20 -7.36
CA VAL A 2 -8.35 -4.60 -6.26
C VAL A 2 -7.38 -4.29 -5.13
N LYS A 3 -7.48 -3.11 -4.52
CA LYS A 3 -6.68 -2.75 -3.33
C LYS A 3 -7.26 -3.46 -2.10
N ALA A 4 -6.37 -4.03 -1.29
CA ALA A 4 -6.66 -4.52 0.05
C ALA A 4 -5.60 -3.92 0.99
N PRO A 5 -5.89 -2.79 1.63
CA PRO A 5 -4.94 -2.09 2.49
C PRO A 5 -4.46 -2.98 3.63
N GLY A 6 -3.14 -3.08 3.78
CA GLY A 6 -2.52 -3.97 4.78
C GLY A 6 -2.90 -5.44 4.62
N GLY A 7 -3.32 -5.86 3.42
CA GLY A 7 -3.74 -7.24 3.15
C GLY A 7 -5.07 -7.65 3.80
N ARG A 8 -5.80 -6.73 4.41
CA ARG A 8 -7.00 -7.03 5.19
C ARG A 8 -8.25 -6.98 4.32
N LEU A 9 -9.09 -8.00 4.49
CA LEU A 9 -10.41 -8.12 3.86
C LEU A 9 -11.40 -8.65 4.90
N ASN A 10 -12.60 -8.11 4.91
CA ASN A 10 -13.71 -8.65 5.70
C ASN A 10 -14.53 -9.64 4.87
N ALA A 11 -15.53 -10.28 5.50
CA ALA A 11 -16.36 -11.31 4.87
C ALA A 11 -17.13 -10.75 3.65
N ASP A 12 -17.75 -9.56 3.78
CA ASP A 12 -18.51 -8.94 2.68
C ASP A 12 -17.63 -8.62 1.47
N GLN A 13 -16.37 -8.24 1.73
CA GLN A 13 -15.39 -7.97 0.68
C GLN A 13 -14.95 -9.25 -0.03
N LEU A 14 -14.76 -10.33 0.72
CA LEU A 14 -14.44 -11.64 0.14
C LEU A 14 -15.60 -12.18 -0.68
N GLU A 15 -16.82 -12.04 -0.19
CA GLU A 15 -18.04 -12.41 -0.93
C GLU A 15 -18.15 -11.60 -2.24
N ALA A 16 -17.94 -10.28 -2.18
CA ALA A 16 -17.95 -9.44 -3.39
C ALA A 16 -16.89 -9.84 -4.43
N LEU A 17 -15.71 -10.27 -3.97
CA LEU A 17 -14.68 -10.80 -4.86
C LEU A 17 -15.11 -12.14 -5.48
N GLY A 18 -15.73 -13.02 -4.69
CA GLY A 18 -16.30 -14.27 -5.14
C GLY A 18 -17.40 -14.08 -6.19
N ASP A 19 -18.33 -13.14 -5.95
CA ASP A 19 -19.39 -12.79 -6.91
C ASP A 19 -18.82 -12.30 -8.25
N VAL A 20 -17.80 -11.46 -8.22
CA VAL A 20 -17.14 -10.99 -9.45
C VAL A 20 -16.48 -12.13 -10.20
N LEU A 21 -15.85 -13.06 -9.50
CA LEU A 21 -15.26 -14.25 -10.11
C LEU A 21 -16.33 -15.12 -10.75
N ALA A 22 -17.37 -15.46 -10.02
CA ALA A 22 -18.43 -16.36 -10.48
C ALA A 22 -19.25 -15.78 -11.63
N THR A 23 -19.48 -14.46 -11.63
CA THR A 23 -20.43 -13.83 -12.58
C THR A 23 -19.73 -13.26 -13.82
N TRP A 24 -18.56 -12.66 -13.69
CA TRP A 24 -17.94 -11.88 -14.76
C TRP A 24 -16.51 -12.31 -15.11
N SER A 25 -15.83 -13.11 -14.33
CA SER A 25 -14.52 -13.64 -14.70
C SER A 25 -14.67 -14.87 -15.61
N ARG A 26 -13.69 -15.07 -16.49
CA ARG A 26 -13.60 -16.30 -17.27
C ARG A 26 -12.71 -17.35 -16.60
N THR A 27 -12.32 -17.11 -15.37
CA THR A 27 -11.56 -18.02 -14.52
C THR A 27 -12.25 -18.14 -13.18
N ASP A 28 -12.07 -19.28 -12.52
CA ASP A 28 -12.62 -19.61 -11.21
C ASP A 28 -11.71 -19.20 -10.05
N HIS A 29 -10.60 -18.54 -10.33
CA HIS A 29 -9.60 -18.16 -9.33
C HIS A 29 -9.11 -16.72 -9.49
N ALA A 30 -8.70 -16.15 -8.35
CA ALA A 30 -8.03 -14.87 -8.25
C ALA A 30 -6.58 -15.06 -7.79
N HIS A 31 -5.73 -14.07 -8.03
CA HIS A 31 -4.38 -14.04 -7.49
C HIS A 31 -4.27 -13.09 -6.30
N VAL A 32 -3.79 -13.59 -5.17
CA VAL A 32 -3.23 -12.78 -4.08
C VAL A 32 -1.82 -12.41 -4.47
N THR A 33 -1.51 -11.13 -4.46
CA THR A 33 -0.19 -10.63 -4.89
C THR A 33 0.70 -10.29 -3.71
N THR A 34 2.02 -10.28 -3.91
CA THR A 34 3.00 -9.79 -2.90
C THR A 34 2.80 -8.33 -2.51
N ARG A 35 1.94 -7.57 -3.21
CA ARG A 35 1.49 -6.23 -2.86
C ARG A 35 0.18 -6.24 -2.08
N GLU A 36 -0.20 -7.39 -1.52
CA GLU A 36 -1.44 -7.54 -0.74
C GLU A 36 -2.67 -7.03 -1.51
N SER A 37 -2.69 -7.26 -2.81
CA SER A 37 -3.80 -6.88 -3.69
C SER A 37 -4.37 -8.12 -4.33
N ILE A 38 -5.64 -8.07 -4.68
CA ILE A 38 -6.29 -9.17 -5.38
C ILE A 38 -6.33 -8.85 -6.88
N GLN A 39 -5.92 -9.81 -7.71
CA GLN A 39 -6.06 -9.73 -9.16
C GLN A 39 -7.18 -10.63 -9.63
N LEU A 40 -8.14 -10.05 -10.32
CA LEU A 40 -9.18 -10.73 -11.07
C LEU A 40 -8.76 -10.70 -12.54
N HIS A 41 -8.78 -11.85 -13.20
CA HIS A 41 -8.32 -12.00 -14.57
C HIS A 41 -9.50 -12.23 -15.52
N TYR A 42 -9.30 -11.89 -16.78
CA TYR A 42 -10.22 -12.17 -17.89
C TYR A 42 -11.66 -11.68 -17.66
N VAL A 43 -11.83 -10.58 -16.95
CA VAL A 43 -13.12 -9.88 -16.86
C VAL A 43 -13.33 -9.14 -18.20
N PRO A 44 -14.40 -9.44 -18.95
CA PRO A 44 -14.67 -8.74 -20.21
C PRO A 44 -14.83 -7.24 -20.01
N THR A 45 -14.34 -6.46 -20.97
CA THR A 45 -14.40 -4.99 -20.87
C THR A 45 -15.83 -4.47 -20.70
N ALA A 46 -16.81 -5.08 -21.37
CA ALA A 46 -18.22 -4.74 -21.24
C ALA A 46 -18.80 -4.96 -19.83
N ASP A 47 -18.25 -5.92 -19.08
CA ASP A 47 -18.71 -6.24 -17.74
C ASP A 47 -17.89 -5.55 -16.62
N THR A 48 -16.75 -4.94 -16.99
CA THR A 48 -15.91 -4.22 -16.03
C THR A 48 -16.66 -3.19 -15.17
N PRO A 49 -17.59 -2.36 -15.73
CA PRO A 49 -18.34 -1.41 -14.90
C PRO A 49 -19.24 -2.08 -13.87
N LYS A 50 -19.84 -3.23 -14.20
CA LYS A 50 -20.69 -4.00 -13.28
C LYS A 50 -19.84 -4.61 -12.15
N ALA A 51 -18.73 -5.26 -12.51
CA ALA A 51 -17.78 -5.82 -11.57
C ALA A 51 -17.23 -4.76 -10.59
N MET A 52 -16.82 -3.59 -11.12
CA MET A 52 -16.35 -2.47 -10.29
C MET A 52 -17.43 -1.95 -9.35
N ARG A 53 -18.68 -1.87 -9.80
CA ARG A 53 -19.81 -1.45 -8.96
C ARG A 53 -20.06 -2.44 -7.83
N ARG A 54 -20.03 -3.75 -8.10
CA ARG A 54 -20.20 -4.78 -7.06
C ARG A 54 -19.09 -4.68 -6.00
N LEU A 55 -17.83 -4.49 -6.41
CA LEU A 55 -16.72 -4.28 -5.49
C LEU A 55 -16.89 -2.99 -4.67
N ALA A 56 -17.33 -1.90 -5.29
CA ALA A 56 -17.54 -0.62 -4.61
C ALA A 56 -18.62 -0.68 -3.54
N LEU A 57 -19.69 -1.46 -3.75
CA LEU A 57 -20.74 -1.68 -2.75
C LEU A 57 -20.22 -2.38 -1.48
N ALA A 58 -19.15 -3.16 -1.59
CA ALA A 58 -18.46 -3.76 -0.44
C ALA A 58 -17.30 -2.87 0.09
N GLY A 59 -17.19 -1.63 -0.37
CA GLY A 59 -16.12 -0.70 0.04
C GLY A 59 -14.76 -0.97 -0.59
N LEU A 60 -14.68 -1.86 -1.59
CA LEU A 60 -13.45 -2.13 -2.32
C LEU A 60 -13.24 -1.16 -3.48
N THR A 61 -11.98 -0.91 -3.84
CA THR A 61 -11.62 -0.06 -4.96
C THR A 61 -10.54 -0.66 -5.84
N THR A 62 -10.64 -0.40 -7.14
CA THR A 62 -9.59 -0.67 -8.13
C THR A 62 -8.74 0.56 -8.42
N ARG A 63 -9.13 1.72 -7.87
CA ARG A 63 -8.45 2.99 -8.11
C ARG A 63 -7.02 2.94 -7.60
N GLU A 64 -6.08 3.45 -8.40
CA GLU A 64 -4.65 3.50 -8.06
C GLU A 64 -4.02 2.12 -7.74
N ALA A 65 -4.69 1.03 -8.06
CA ALA A 65 -4.13 -0.31 -7.94
C ALA A 65 -3.06 -0.60 -9.00
N CYS A 66 -3.03 0.20 -10.06
CA CYS A 66 -2.07 0.15 -11.17
C CYS A 66 -1.56 1.55 -11.49
N ASN A 67 -0.63 1.65 -12.47
CA ASN A 67 -0.10 2.91 -12.99
C ASN A 67 0.91 3.64 -12.07
N ASN A 68 1.30 4.86 -12.46
CA ASN A 68 2.27 5.70 -11.74
C ASN A 68 1.56 6.53 -10.67
N THR A 69 1.36 5.92 -9.54
CA THR A 69 0.63 6.46 -8.39
C THR A 69 1.09 5.77 -7.11
N VAL A 70 0.66 6.23 -5.95
CA VAL A 70 0.80 5.48 -4.70
C VAL A 70 -0.04 4.22 -4.80
N ARG A 71 0.64 3.07 -4.76
CA ARG A 71 0.03 1.74 -4.90
C ARG A 71 -0.69 1.32 -3.63
N ASN A 72 -1.23 0.09 -3.61
CA ASN A 72 -1.73 -0.46 -2.35
C ASN A 72 -0.65 -0.36 -1.27
N ILE A 73 -1.00 0.13 -0.10
CA ILE A 73 -0.11 0.20 1.06
C ILE A 73 -0.12 -1.17 1.72
N THR A 74 1.06 -1.77 1.87
CA THR A 74 1.23 -3.07 2.51
C THR A 74 1.54 -2.92 3.99
N ALA A 75 1.27 -3.97 4.76
CA ALA A 75 1.63 -4.02 6.18
C ALA A 75 2.23 -5.37 6.56
N CYS A 76 2.75 -5.44 7.77
CA CYS A 76 3.11 -6.71 8.39
C CYS A 76 1.88 -7.63 8.44
N SER A 77 2.01 -8.87 7.98
CA SER A 77 0.92 -9.85 7.95
C SER A 77 0.34 -10.22 9.31
N LEU A 78 1.07 -9.91 10.38
CA LEU A 78 0.67 -10.14 11.77
C LEU A 78 0.32 -8.84 12.51
N ALA A 79 0.09 -7.73 11.79
CA ALA A 79 -0.30 -6.47 12.42
C ALA A 79 -1.59 -6.63 13.24
N GLY A 80 -1.56 -6.16 14.49
CA GLY A 80 -2.63 -6.30 15.47
C GLY A 80 -2.67 -7.65 16.22
N ALA A 81 -1.77 -8.59 15.87
CA ALA A 81 -1.71 -9.91 16.50
C ALA A 81 -0.29 -10.34 16.94
N CYS A 82 0.74 -9.58 16.58
CA CYS A 82 2.13 -9.94 16.87
C CYS A 82 2.51 -9.51 18.29
N SER A 83 2.96 -10.45 19.12
CA SER A 83 3.41 -10.14 20.49
C SER A 83 4.67 -9.26 20.58
N ARG A 84 5.35 -9.06 19.46
CA ARG A 84 6.57 -8.23 19.35
C ARG A 84 6.31 -6.85 18.76
N GLU A 85 5.09 -6.54 18.34
CA GLU A 85 4.82 -5.23 17.76
C GLU A 85 4.84 -4.12 18.83
N HIS A 86 5.41 -2.99 18.46
CA HIS A 86 5.38 -1.78 19.29
C HIS A 86 4.07 -1.04 19.15
N THR A 87 3.48 -1.15 17.97
CA THR A 87 2.21 -0.49 17.61
C THR A 87 1.48 -1.33 16.55
N ASP A 88 0.20 -1.54 16.75
CA ASP A 88 -0.67 -2.03 15.66
C ASP A 88 -0.76 -0.96 14.57
N VAL A 89 -0.14 -1.24 13.44
CA VAL A 89 -0.07 -0.30 12.32
C VAL A 89 -1.35 -0.26 11.47
N SER A 90 -2.35 -1.07 11.79
CA SER A 90 -3.58 -1.19 10.99
C SER A 90 -4.31 0.14 10.83
N ALA A 91 -4.50 0.87 11.92
CA ALA A 91 -5.16 2.19 11.88
C ALA A 91 -4.35 3.23 11.09
N HIS A 92 -3.02 3.16 11.17
CA HIS A 92 -2.11 4.04 10.44
C HIS A 92 -2.13 3.78 8.93
N VAL A 93 -2.20 2.49 8.53
CA VAL A 93 -2.40 2.10 7.13
C VAL A 93 -3.71 2.67 6.61
N ASP A 94 -4.81 2.53 7.36
CA ASP A 94 -6.12 3.05 6.98
C ASP A 94 -6.13 4.58 6.87
N ALA A 95 -5.46 5.27 7.79
CA ALA A 95 -5.31 6.73 7.73
C ALA A 95 -4.49 7.15 6.50
N ALA A 96 -3.37 6.49 6.23
CA ALA A 96 -2.55 6.76 5.06
C ALA A 96 -3.32 6.50 3.75
N VAL A 97 -4.08 5.40 3.67
CA VAL A 97 -4.89 5.10 2.49
C VAL A 97 -5.97 6.14 2.28
N ARG A 98 -6.69 6.57 3.33
CA ARG A 98 -7.70 7.62 3.23
C ARG A 98 -7.11 8.95 2.75
N TYR A 99 -5.93 9.30 3.23
CA TYR A 99 -5.26 10.55 2.87
C TYR A 99 -4.73 10.53 1.43
N PHE A 100 -4.07 9.45 1.03
CA PHE A 100 -3.42 9.38 -0.28
C PHE A 100 -4.35 8.93 -1.41
N LEU A 101 -5.44 8.23 -1.14
CA LEU A 101 -6.38 7.84 -2.18
C LEU A 101 -7.05 9.08 -2.79
N ARG A 102 -6.92 9.25 -4.11
CA ARG A 102 -7.38 10.43 -4.87
C ARG A 102 -6.67 11.74 -4.55
N ASN A 103 -5.62 11.71 -3.75
CA ASN A 103 -4.84 12.92 -3.51
C ASN A 103 -4.22 13.42 -4.83
N PRO A 104 -4.37 14.69 -5.22
CA PRO A 104 -3.83 15.24 -6.47
C PRO A 104 -2.33 15.00 -6.63
N LEU A 105 -1.57 15.05 -5.55
CA LEU A 105 -0.12 14.81 -5.54
C LEU A 105 0.27 13.48 -6.17
N ASN A 106 -0.57 12.46 -6.03
CA ASN A 106 -0.22 11.12 -6.49
C ASN A 106 -0.81 10.71 -7.83
N GLN A 107 -1.54 11.59 -8.56
CA GLN A 107 -2.24 11.19 -9.79
C GLN A 107 -1.34 11.07 -11.01
N GLN A 108 -0.22 11.77 -11.02
CA GLN A 108 0.72 11.82 -12.16
C GLN A 108 2.18 11.71 -11.70
N MET A 109 2.46 10.70 -10.88
CA MET A 109 3.82 10.51 -10.38
C MET A 109 4.79 10.07 -11.49
N PRO A 110 6.09 10.34 -11.38
CA PRO A 110 7.10 9.87 -12.34
C PRO A 110 7.11 8.35 -12.47
N ARG A 111 6.90 7.65 -11.35
CA ARG A 111 6.89 6.19 -11.27
C ARG A 111 5.88 5.73 -10.21
N LYS A 112 5.51 4.43 -10.26
CA LYS A 112 4.75 3.78 -9.18
C LYS A 112 5.49 3.95 -7.86
N PHE A 113 4.77 4.31 -6.81
CA PHE A 113 5.30 4.52 -5.47
C PHE A 113 4.72 3.48 -4.52
N LYS A 114 5.58 2.77 -3.81
CA LYS A 114 5.22 1.66 -2.93
C LYS A 114 5.54 2.03 -1.49
N ILE A 115 4.57 1.80 -0.60
CA ILE A 115 4.68 2.08 0.83
C ILE A 115 4.42 0.77 1.58
N SER A 116 5.16 0.56 2.66
CA SER A 116 4.94 -0.54 3.61
C SER A 116 4.97 -0.05 5.04
N PHE A 117 4.23 -0.76 5.90
CA PHE A 117 4.19 -0.52 7.35
C PHE A 117 4.61 -1.78 8.11
N SER A 118 5.50 -1.63 9.07
CA SER A 118 5.91 -2.68 10.00
C SER A 118 5.66 -2.25 11.45
N GLY A 119 5.07 -3.12 12.23
CA GLY A 119 4.71 -2.87 13.65
C GLY A 119 5.91 -2.91 14.61
N CYS A 120 7.10 -3.29 14.13
CA CYS A 120 8.34 -3.33 14.89
C CYS A 120 9.56 -3.39 13.98
N GLU A 121 10.76 -3.34 14.56
CA GLU A 121 12.05 -3.34 13.86
C GLU A 121 12.35 -4.67 13.12
N SER A 122 11.61 -5.75 13.37
CA SER A 122 11.76 -6.99 12.58
C SER A 122 11.40 -6.80 11.10
N ASP A 123 10.74 -5.70 10.77
CA ASP A 123 10.41 -5.27 9.40
C ASP A 123 9.82 -6.39 8.52
N CYS A 124 8.84 -7.12 9.05
CA CYS A 124 8.20 -8.23 8.32
C CYS A 124 7.51 -7.79 7.01
N ALA A 125 7.18 -6.50 6.88
CA ALA A 125 6.66 -5.93 5.64
C ALA A 125 7.76 -5.61 4.60
N GLN A 126 9.03 -5.94 4.90
CA GLN A 126 10.18 -5.76 4.01
C GLN A 126 10.36 -4.31 3.53
N GLY A 127 10.33 -3.38 4.46
CA GLY A 127 10.39 -1.93 4.20
C GLY A 127 11.59 -1.50 3.39
N MET A 128 12.75 -2.14 3.62
CA MET A 128 14.00 -1.82 2.90
C MET A 128 13.90 -1.98 1.37
N LEU A 129 12.88 -2.69 0.87
CA LEU A 129 12.65 -2.90 -0.56
C LEU A 129 11.60 -1.95 -1.15
N HIS A 130 11.11 -0.99 -0.34
CA HIS A 130 10.02 -0.09 -0.71
C HIS A 130 10.51 1.33 -0.96
N ASP A 131 9.75 2.08 -1.77
CA ASP A 131 10.03 3.50 -2.02
C ASP A 131 9.91 4.32 -0.74
N LEU A 132 9.01 3.91 0.18
CA LEU A 132 8.87 4.44 1.54
C LEU A 132 8.49 3.30 2.49
N ALA A 133 9.21 3.19 3.60
CA ALA A 133 8.89 2.29 4.70
C ALA A 133 8.59 3.07 5.97
N VAL A 134 7.59 2.62 6.70
CA VAL A 134 7.17 3.13 8.00
C VAL A 134 7.32 1.99 9.00
N ILE A 135 8.26 2.12 9.94
CA ILE A 135 8.56 1.09 10.93
C ILE A 135 8.24 1.65 12.30
N ALA A 136 7.31 1.02 13.03
CA ALA A 136 6.98 1.43 14.38
C ALA A 136 8.21 1.27 15.29
N THR A 137 8.46 2.29 16.08
CA THR A 137 9.57 2.35 17.05
C THR A 137 9.16 3.13 18.30
N ARG A 138 10.03 3.21 19.27
CA ARG A 138 9.82 3.99 20.50
C ARG A 138 11.02 4.89 20.77
N ARG A 139 10.75 6.07 21.35
CA ARG A 139 11.76 6.97 21.86
C ARG A 139 11.34 7.42 23.26
N ASN A 140 12.11 7.06 24.29
CA ASN A 140 11.77 7.33 25.70
C ASN A 140 10.33 6.89 26.03
N ASP A 141 9.98 5.65 25.67
CA ASP A 141 8.65 5.04 25.77
C ASP A 141 7.53 5.69 24.94
N ALA A 142 7.75 6.83 24.32
CA ALA A 142 6.78 7.41 23.39
C ALA A 142 6.74 6.62 22.09
N PRO A 143 5.55 6.21 21.61
CA PRO A 143 5.40 5.54 20.32
C PRO A 143 5.65 6.52 19.17
N GLY A 144 6.20 6.01 18.10
CA GLY A 144 6.47 6.76 16.88
C GLY A 144 6.96 5.85 15.78
N PHE A 145 7.51 6.44 14.72
CA PHE A 145 7.89 5.72 13.52
C PHE A 145 9.27 6.13 13.01
N ARG A 146 10.04 5.14 12.60
CA ARG A 146 11.23 5.34 11.78
C ARG A 146 10.81 5.32 10.31
N LEU A 147 11.31 6.25 9.52
CA LEU A 147 11.04 6.30 8.08
C LEU A 147 12.30 5.95 7.29
N LEU A 148 12.13 5.05 6.31
CA LEU A 148 13.15 4.73 5.33
C LEU A 148 12.63 5.07 3.93
N ALA A 149 13.51 5.56 3.05
CA ALA A 149 13.11 5.90 1.68
C ALA A 149 14.15 5.46 0.64
N GLY A 150 13.70 5.28 -0.61
CA GLY A 150 14.54 5.03 -1.77
C GLY A 150 14.87 3.57 -2.05
N GLY A 151 14.20 2.62 -1.39
CA GLY A 151 14.34 1.20 -1.66
C GLY A 151 13.67 0.76 -2.97
N GLY A 152 14.08 -0.38 -3.51
CA GLY A 152 13.49 -0.96 -4.70
C GLY A 152 14.20 -2.18 -5.22
N LEU A 153 13.44 -3.03 -5.92
CA LEU A 153 13.89 -4.26 -6.58
C LEU A 153 13.76 -4.15 -8.11
N GLY A 154 14.11 -3.00 -8.67
CA GLY A 154 14.12 -2.80 -10.11
C GLY A 154 15.38 -3.38 -10.79
N HIS A 155 15.69 -2.87 -11.97
CA HIS A 155 16.90 -3.25 -12.71
C HIS A 155 18.20 -2.99 -11.91
N LYS A 156 18.19 -1.96 -11.07
CA LYS A 156 19.27 -1.67 -10.11
C LYS A 156 18.68 -1.75 -8.70
N PRO A 157 18.73 -2.91 -8.04
CA PRO A 157 18.22 -3.04 -6.67
C PRO A 157 18.95 -2.09 -5.72
N ARG A 158 18.19 -1.52 -4.79
CA ARG A 158 18.74 -0.65 -3.74
C ARG A 158 17.98 -0.86 -2.44
N GLU A 159 18.69 -0.80 -1.35
CA GLU A 159 18.07 -0.72 -0.03
C GLU A 159 17.64 0.71 0.26
N ALA A 160 16.53 0.83 0.98
CA ALA A 160 16.09 2.11 1.51
C ALA A 160 17.04 2.60 2.59
N ILE A 161 17.24 3.90 2.65
CA ILE A 161 18.04 4.54 3.69
C ILE A 161 17.12 5.19 4.73
N VAL A 162 17.57 5.28 5.98
CA VAL A 162 16.85 5.99 7.03
C VAL A 162 16.84 7.47 6.71
N VAL A 163 15.64 8.05 6.58
CA VAL A 163 15.44 9.50 6.35
C VAL A 163 14.95 10.21 7.61
N ALA A 164 14.35 9.47 8.54
CA ALA A 164 14.00 9.96 9.87
C ALA A 164 14.07 8.81 10.89
N GLU A 165 14.86 8.98 11.94
CA GLU A 165 14.99 7.98 13.01
C GLU A 165 13.75 7.91 13.89
N PHE A 166 13.01 9.00 13.99
CA PHE A 166 11.79 9.08 14.78
C PHE A 166 10.88 10.21 14.26
N VAL A 167 9.64 9.85 13.99
CA VAL A 167 8.54 10.75 13.66
C VAL A 167 7.42 10.46 14.64
N ALA A 168 6.89 11.47 15.32
CA ALA A 168 5.74 11.30 16.19
C ALA A 168 4.48 10.94 15.38
N GLU A 169 3.54 10.27 16.01
CA GLU A 169 2.34 9.75 15.35
C GLU A 169 1.57 10.86 14.57
N HIS A 170 1.41 12.03 15.18
CA HIS A 170 0.69 13.16 14.55
C HIS A 170 1.43 13.79 13.36
N GLU A 171 2.74 13.56 13.24
CA GLU A 171 3.58 14.05 12.15
C GLU A 171 3.72 13.04 11.01
N LEU A 172 3.24 11.80 11.20
CA LEU A 172 3.49 10.70 10.27
C LEU A 172 2.98 11.02 8.86
N ILE A 173 1.72 11.41 8.71
CA ILE A 173 1.13 11.70 7.38
C ILE A 173 1.84 12.87 6.69
N PRO A 174 2.10 14.03 7.34
CA PRO A 174 2.91 15.10 6.77
C PRO A 174 4.32 14.66 6.34
N ALA A 175 5.00 13.83 7.14
CA ALA A 175 6.32 13.33 6.79
C ALA A 175 6.30 12.40 5.58
N MET A 176 5.31 11.51 5.49
CA MET A 176 5.08 10.65 4.32
C MET A 176 4.80 11.49 3.06
N GLU A 177 3.95 12.51 3.17
CA GLU A 177 3.63 13.43 2.07
C GLU A 177 4.87 14.15 1.57
N ALA A 178 5.74 14.62 2.46
CA ALA A 178 6.98 15.28 2.09
C ALA A 178 7.88 14.37 1.23
N VAL A 179 8.03 13.09 1.59
CA VAL A 179 8.80 12.12 0.81
C VAL A 179 8.16 11.87 -0.57
N ILE A 180 6.83 11.76 -0.63
CA ILE A 180 6.10 11.58 -1.89
C ILE A 180 6.24 12.82 -2.78
N ALA A 181 6.14 14.03 -2.22
CA ALA A 181 6.31 15.29 -2.94
C ALA A 181 7.73 15.46 -3.51
N LEU A 182 8.75 15.05 -2.75
CA LEU A 182 10.13 15.01 -3.25
C LEU A 182 10.28 14.07 -4.44
N HIS A 183 9.70 12.85 -4.35
CA HIS A 183 9.71 11.90 -5.45
C HIS A 183 8.95 12.44 -6.67
N GLU A 184 7.78 13.02 -6.48
CA GLU A 184 6.99 13.64 -7.56
C GLU A 184 7.78 14.73 -8.28
N LYS A 185 8.43 15.60 -7.53
CA LYS A 185 9.12 16.77 -8.05
C LYS A 185 10.46 16.46 -8.71
N TYR A 186 11.26 15.56 -8.15
CA TYR A 186 12.66 15.38 -8.52
C TYR A 186 12.97 14.06 -9.24
N ALA A 187 12.09 13.07 -9.22
CA ALA A 187 12.37 11.82 -9.90
C ALA A 187 12.31 11.97 -11.43
N ASP A 188 13.23 11.30 -12.11
CA ASP A 188 13.37 11.37 -13.57
C ASP A 188 12.19 10.68 -14.27
N ARG A 189 11.38 11.45 -14.98
CA ARG A 189 10.21 10.96 -15.73
C ARG A 189 10.58 10.26 -17.02
N SER A 190 11.78 10.47 -17.54
CA SER A 190 12.26 9.86 -18.78
C SER A 190 12.77 8.44 -18.60
N LYS A 191 13.26 8.11 -17.41
CA LYS A 191 13.80 6.80 -17.08
C LYS A 191 12.72 5.84 -16.62
N ARG A 192 12.23 5.03 -17.53
CA ARG A 192 11.41 3.87 -17.23
C ARG A 192 12.32 2.67 -16.91
N ALA A 193 12.90 2.68 -15.72
CA ALA A 193 13.65 1.52 -15.26
C ALA A 193 12.73 0.42 -14.76
#